data_6fab97ec70b64dda3a396cda0955aae8
#
_entry.id   6fab97ec70b64dda3a396cda0955aae8
#
_cell.length_a   1.000
_cell.length_b   1.000
_cell.length_c   1.000
_cell.angle_alpha   90.00
_cell.angle_beta   90.00
_cell.angle_gamma   90.00
#
_symmetry.space_group_name_H-M   'P 1'
#
loop_
_entity.id
_entity.type
_entity.pdbx_description
1 polymer ?
#
loop_
_entity_poly.entity_id
_entity_poly.type
_entity_poly.pdbx_seq_one_letter_code
_entity_poly.pdbx_strand_id
1 'polypeptide(L)'
;MTARDPVQAGAVVLATEQGLGLPVRLPVIRVRTEQGEVAAFRRETGSIGTGDFVPLTFPFRWLALSAIRGVILQVLGGEGFVPVHEAQSFVYERGLQIATDYLLSVEIEAVEKPRRLILKMAVATAEGEICTRLETVLRIVQLTSEMAS
;
A
#
# COMPACT_ATOMS: atom_id res chain seq x y z
N MET A 1 -10.88 1.18 20.10
CA MET A 1 -10.52 1.02 19.79
C MET A 1 -9.49 0.82 19.42
N THR A 2 -9.13 0.59 19.24
CA THR A 2 -8.12 0.63 18.66
C THR A 2 -7.05 -0.09 19.15
N ALA A 3 -6.83 -0.08 20.14
CA ALA A 3 -5.74 -0.67 20.60
C ALA A 3 -5.61 -2.04 20.32
N ARG A 4 -6.55 -2.61 20.03
CA ARG A 4 -6.45 -3.85 19.80
C ARG A 4 -5.93 -4.17 18.57
N ASP A 5 -5.17 -3.50 18.03
CA ASP A 5 -4.64 -3.75 16.76
C ASP A 5 -4.06 -5.09 16.50
N PRO A 6 -3.37 -5.70 17.39
CA PRO A 6 -2.87 -7.04 17.11
C PRO A 6 -4.00 -8.01 16.81
N VAL A 7 -5.12 -7.78 17.41
CA VAL A 7 -6.26 -8.59 17.15
C VAL A 7 -6.74 -8.36 15.74
N GLN A 8 -6.62 -7.13 15.29
CA GLN A 8 -7.00 -6.82 13.94
C GLN A 8 -6.16 -7.59 12.95
N ALA A 9 -4.89 -7.69 13.21
CA ALA A 9 -4.01 -8.40 12.33
C ALA A 9 -4.45 -9.86 12.22
N GLY A 10 -4.86 -10.43 13.31
CA GLY A 10 -5.35 -11.79 13.26
C GLY A 10 -6.59 -11.91 12.41
N ALA A 11 -7.46 -10.93 12.51
CA ALA A 11 -8.66 -10.93 11.70
C ALA A 11 -8.35 -10.85 10.21
N VAL A 12 -7.32 -10.14 9.87
CA VAL A 12 -6.89 -10.04 8.48
C VAL A 12 -6.58 -11.43 7.92
N VAL A 13 -5.82 -12.22 8.67
CA VAL A 13 -5.46 -13.54 8.20
C VAL A 13 -6.69 -14.41 8.05
N LEU A 14 -7.60 -14.34 8.98
CA LEU A 14 -8.80 -15.14 8.89
C LEU A 14 -9.65 -14.77 7.69
N ALA A 15 -9.70 -13.51 7.35
CA ALA A 15 -10.46 -13.07 6.20
C ALA A 15 -9.93 -13.71 4.92
N THR A 16 -8.63 -13.85 4.80
CA THR A 16 -8.08 -14.47 3.60
C THR A 16 -8.39 -15.96 3.57
N GLU A 17 -8.47 -16.59 4.70
CA GLU A 17 -8.82 -18.01 4.71
C GLU A 17 -10.23 -18.25 4.26
N GLN A 18 -11.11 -17.33 4.54
CA GLN A 18 -12.50 -17.53 4.22
C GLN A 18 -12.85 -17.17 2.80
N GLY A 19 -11.99 -16.51 2.09
CA GLY A 19 -12.26 -16.18 0.71
C GLY A 19 -11.65 -14.88 0.30
N LEU A 20 -11.46 -14.76 -1.01
CA LEU A 20 -10.80 -13.60 -1.55
C LEU A 20 -11.76 -12.45 -1.81
N GLY A 21 -13.04 -12.67 -1.67
CA GLY A 21 -14.00 -11.62 -1.97
C GLY A 21 -14.15 -10.57 -0.89
N LEU A 22 -13.65 -10.84 0.30
CA LEU A 22 -13.82 -9.91 1.40
C LEU A 22 -12.66 -8.94 1.47
N PRO A 23 -12.92 -7.63 1.68
CA PRO A 23 -11.82 -6.69 1.86
C PRO A 23 -11.05 -7.03 3.13
N VAL A 24 -9.75 -6.89 3.05
CA VAL A 24 -8.86 -7.09 4.18
C VAL A 24 -8.36 -5.71 4.59
N ARG A 25 -8.58 -5.33 5.83
CA ARG A 25 -8.15 -4.03 6.33
C ARG A 25 -7.01 -4.20 7.30
N LEU A 26 -5.98 -3.41 7.10
CA LEU A 26 -4.82 -3.45 7.97
C LEU A 26 -5.02 -2.48 9.14
N PRO A 27 -4.35 -2.73 10.27
CA PRO A 27 -4.28 -1.70 11.31
C PRO A 27 -3.62 -0.46 10.73
N VAL A 28 -3.99 0.69 11.29
CA VAL A 28 -3.44 1.97 10.81
C VAL A 28 -1.93 1.96 10.99
N ILE A 29 -1.22 2.44 9.96
CA ILE A 29 0.23 2.48 9.97
C ILE A 29 0.67 3.93 10.07
N ARG A 30 1.57 4.22 11.00
CA ARG A 30 2.11 5.56 11.14
C ARG A 30 3.38 5.66 10.31
N VAL A 31 3.49 6.72 9.53
CA VAL A 31 4.67 6.96 8.70
C VAL A 31 5.10 8.41 8.85
N ARG A 32 6.30 8.70 8.40
CA ARG A 32 6.80 10.06 8.40
C ARG A 32 7.51 10.34 7.07
N THR A 33 7.30 11.53 6.54
CA THR A 33 7.94 11.94 5.30
C THR A 33 9.33 12.49 5.62
N GLU A 34 10.29 11.60 5.84
CA GLU A 34 11.63 12.00 6.22
C GLU A 34 12.31 12.79 5.10
N GLN A 35 12.95 13.88 5.48
CA GLN A 35 13.56 14.77 4.50
C GLN A 35 14.57 14.05 3.62
N GLY A 36 15.38 13.19 4.23
CA GLY A 36 16.39 12.45 3.47
C GLY A 36 15.80 11.48 2.47
N GLU A 37 14.69 10.84 2.86
CA GLU A 37 14.02 9.91 1.97
C GLU A 37 13.36 10.64 0.80
N VAL A 38 12.78 11.79 1.05
CA VAL A 38 12.18 12.59 -0.01
C VAL A 38 13.25 13.07 -0.97
N ALA A 39 14.39 13.51 -0.44
CA ALA A 39 15.49 13.96 -1.28
C ALA A 39 16.01 12.83 -2.16
N ALA A 40 16.14 11.62 -1.59
CA ALA A 40 16.60 10.47 -2.35
C ALA A 40 15.61 10.13 -3.45
N PHE A 41 14.33 10.18 -3.14
CA PHE A 41 13.28 9.88 -4.12
C PHE A 41 13.35 10.86 -5.27
N ARG A 42 13.56 12.15 -4.99
CA ARG A 42 13.69 13.15 -6.04
C ARG A 42 14.86 12.85 -6.95
N ARG A 43 15.98 12.46 -6.38
CA ARG A 43 17.16 12.13 -7.19
C ARG A 43 16.92 10.91 -8.06
N GLU A 44 16.28 9.89 -7.50
CA GLU A 44 16.07 8.62 -8.22
C GLU A 44 15.07 8.77 -9.34
N THR A 45 14.06 9.61 -9.15
CA THR A 45 13.01 9.74 -10.15
C THR A 45 13.22 10.91 -11.08
N GLY A 46 14.27 11.70 -10.87
CA GLY A 46 14.51 12.88 -11.69
C GLY A 46 13.52 13.98 -11.43
N SER A 47 12.81 13.92 -10.31
CA SER A 47 11.85 14.96 -9.96
C SER A 47 12.56 16.25 -9.70
N ILE A 48 12.16 17.31 -10.37
CA ILE A 48 12.71 18.61 -10.13
C ILE A 48 11.83 19.31 -9.14
N GLY A 49 12.37 19.83 -8.14
CA GLY A 49 11.55 20.56 -7.22
C GLY A 49 12.21 20.63 -5.90
N THR A 50 12.05 21.77 -5.31
CA THR A 50 12.49 22.00 -3.96
C THR A 50 11.27 22.52 -3.27
N GLY A 51 11.28 22.60 -2.01
CA GLY A 51 10.17 23.14 -1.29
C GLY A 51 9.67 22.13 -0.31
N ASP A 52 8.58 22.47 0.35
CA ASP A 52 8.12 21.75 1.52
C ASP A 52 7.19 20.60 1.19
N PHE A 53 6.81 20.45 -0.07
CA PHE A 53 5.87 19.41 -0.44
C PHE A 53 6.58 18.20 -1.01
N VAL A 54 6.02 17.05 -0.68
CA VAL A 54 6.52 15.77 -1.14
C VAL A 54 6.08 15.56 -2.59
N PRO A 55 6.92 14.97 -3.46
CA PRO A 55 6.48 14.64 -4.81
C PRO A 55 5.21 13.81 -4.80
N LEU A 56 4.34 14.04 -5.78
CA LEU A 56 3.00 13.44 -5.77
C LEU A 56 3.00 11.92 -5.82
N THR A 57 4.03 11.31 -6.40
CA THR A 57 4.10 9.85 -6.48
C THR A 57 4.87 9.22 -5.33
N PHE A 58 5.42 10.02 -4.43
CA PHE A 58 6.21 9.50 -3.32
C PHE A 58 5.45 8.46 -2.48
N PRO A 59 4.15 8.64 -2.19
CA PRO A 59 3.44 7.69 -1.35
C PRO A 59 3.39 6.27 -1.89
N PHE A 60 3.64 6.08 -3.19
CA PHE A 60 3.65 4.75 -3.75
C PHE A 60 4.70 3.87 -3.05
N ARG A 61 5.79 4.45 -2.59
CA ARG A 61 6.84 3.66 -1.95
C ARG A 61 6.38 3.06 -0.62
N TRP A 62 5.33 3.58 -0.01
CA TRP A 62 4.84 3.01 1.23
C TRP A 62 4.21 1.63 1.02
N LEU A 63 3.90 1.27 -0.22
CA LEU A 63 3.40 -0.07 -0.49
C LEU A 63 4.46 -1.14 -0.24
N ALA A 64 5.72 -0.75 -0.16
CA ALA A 64 6.80 -1.67 0.13
C ALA A 64 7.03 -1.87 1.64
N LEU A 65 6.26 -1.20 2.49
CA LEU A 65 6.38 -1.39 3.92
C LEU A 65 6.09 -2.85 4.27
N SER A 66 6.86 -3.39 5.21
CA SER A 66 6.76 -4.80 5.54
C SER A 66 5.36 -5.20 6.01
N ALA A 67 4.66 -4.29 6.69
CA ALA A 67 3.31 -4.58 7.14
C ALA A 67 2.36 -4.81 5.98
N ILE A 68 2.54 -4.09 4.88
CA ILE A 68 1.68 -4.24 3.71
C ILE A 68 2.13 -5.45 2.89
N ARG A 69 3.44 -5.57 2.67
CA ARG A 69 3.96 -6.69 1.89
C ARG A 69 3.61 -8.03 2.51
N GLY A 70 3.68 -8.11 3.84
CA GLY A 70 3.35 -9.36 4.51
C GLY A 70 1.92 -9.78 4.26
N VAL A 71 0.99 -8.85 4.27
CA VAL A 71 -0.41 -9.17 4.03
C VAL A 71 -0.62 -9.58 2.58
N ILE A 72 0.05 -8.90 1.65
CA ILE A 72 -0.05 -9.27 0.24
C ILE A 72 0.39 -10.72 0.05
N LEU A 73 1.51 -11.10 0.67
CA LEU A 73 2.01 -12.46 0.54
C LEU A 73 1.03 -13.48 1.14
N GLN A 74 0.41 -13.14 2.25
CA GLN A 74 -0.58 -14.02 2.85
C GLN A 74 -1.81 -14.17 1.96
N VAL A 75 -2.26 -13.08 1.38
CA VAL A 75 -3.43 -13.11 0.50
C VAL A 75 -3.15 -13.92 -0.75
N LEU A 76 -1.92 -13.88 -1.26
CA LEU A 76 -1.56 -14.66 -2.42
C LEU A 76 -1.67 -16.15 -2.15
N GLY A 77 -1.40 -16.58 -0.95
CA GLY A 77 -1.74 -17.93 -0.51
C GLY A 77 -0.81 -19.02 -0.97
N GLY A 78 0.38 -18.73 -1.44
CA GLY A 78 1.28 -19.81 -1.81
C GLY A 78 2.41 -19.39 -2.68
N GLU A 79 3.27 -20.35 -2.97
CA GLU A 79 4.42 -20.09 -3.79
C GLU A 79 4.04 -20.08 -5.25
N GLY A 80 4.84 -19.45 -6.04
CA GLY A 80 4.62 -19.41 -7.48
C GLY A 80 3.71 -18.30 -7.94
N PHE A 81 3.17 -17.49 -7.03
CA PHE A 81 2.36 -16.36 -7.42
C PHE A 81 3.18 -15.09 -7.31
N VAL A 82 3.07 -14.23 -8.29
CA VAL A 82 3.81 -12.97 -8.34
C VAL A 82 2.83 -11.84 -8.63
N PRO A 83 2.88 -10.77 -7.81
CA PRO A 83 2.05 -9.60 -8.11
C PRO A 83 2.77 -8.73 -9.14
N VAL A 84 2.05 -8.34 -10.18
CA VAL A 84 2.57 -7.47 -11.21
C VAL A 84 1.78 -6.17 -11.18
N HIS A 85 2.46 -5.07 -11.07
CA HIS A 85 1.82 -3.76 -10.99
C HIS A 85 1.14 -3.45 -12.32
N GLU A 86 -0.15 -3.26 -12.30
CA GLU A 86 -0.93 -3.07 -13.51
C GLU A 86 -1.44 -1.65 -13.64
N ALA A 87 -1.86 -1.03 -12.56
CA ALA A 87 -2.41 0.31 -12.62
C ALA A 87 -2.21 1.02 -11.30
N GLN A 88 -2.15 2.34 -11.37
CA GLN A 88 -1.94 3.19 -10.21
C GLN A 88 -2.69 4.49 -10.38
N SER A 89 -3.36 4.93 -9.33
CA SER A 89 -3.97 6.25 -9.34
C SER A 89 -3.70 6.96 -8.02
N PHE A 90 -3.71 8.28 -8.08
CA PHE A 90 -3.56 9.14 -6.93
C PHE A 90 -4.61 10.22 -7.02
N VAL A 91 -5.33 10.45 -5.93
CA VAL A 91 -6.29 11.54 -5.87
C VAL A 91 -5.92 12.39 -4.65
N TYR A 92 -5.48 13.60 -4.89
CA TYR A 92 -5.03 14.50 -3.85
C TYR A 92 -6.09 15.53 -3.50
N GLU A 93 -6.33 15.71 -2.20
CA GLU A 93 -7.11 16.84 -1.71
C GLU A 93 -6.16 17.92 -1.21
N ARG A 94 -4.98 17.52 -0.75
CA ARG A 94 -3.92 18.45 -0.40
C ARG A 94 -2.59 17.71 -0.49
N GLY A 95 -1.53 18.45 -0.75
CA GLY A 95 -0.20 17.85 -0.82
C GLY A 95 0.31 17.41 0.52
N LEU A 96 1.26 16.49 0.50
CA LEU A 96 1.91 16.03 1.71
C LEU A 96 3.14 16.88 1.96
N GLN A 97 3.37 17.21 3.21
CA GLN A 97 4.51 18.03 3.59
C GLN A 97 5.67 17.15 4.05
N ILE A 98 6.89 17.67 3.88
CA ILE A 98 8.09 16.98 4.31
C ILE A 98 8.20 17.06 5.84
N ALA A 99 8.84 16.07 6.43
CA ALA A 99 9.11 16.02 7.88
C ALA A 99 7.82 16.05 8.69
N THR A 100 6.82 15.33 8.22
CA THR A 100 5.49 15.33 8.81
C THR A 100 4.99 13.91 9.01
N ASP A 101 4.29 13.68 10.10
CA ASP A 101 3.71 12.37 10.40
C ASP A 101 2.36 12.22 9.74
N TYR A 102 2.13 11.06 9.16
CA TYR A 102 0.86 10.72 8.52
C TYR A 102 0.40 9.35 8.97
N LEU A 103 -0.88 9.10 8.79
CA LEU A 103 -1.50 7.82 9.11
C LEU A 103 -1.97 7.18 7.81
N LEU A 104 -1.64 5.92 7.62
CA LEU A 104 -2.05 5.17 6.44
C LEU A 104 -3.16 4.20 6.81
N SER A 105 -4.24 4.23 6.05
CA SER A 105 -5.30 3.24 6.15
C SER A 105 -5.27 2.45 4.87
N VAL A 106 -5.13 1.14 4.97
CA VAL A 106 -4.95 0.29 3.79
C VAL A 106 -6.01 -0.79 3.78
N GLU A 107 -6.63 -0.95 2.63
CA GLU A 107 -7.63 -1.99 2.42
C GLU A 107 -7.24 -2.75 1.16
N ILE A 108 -7.32 -4.07 1.22
CA ILE A 108 -6.96 -4.92 0.09
C ILE A 108 -8.17 -5.74 -0.30
N GLU A 109 -8.56 -5.64 -1.57
CA GLU A 109 -9.64 -6.43 -2.12
C GLU A 109 -9.08 -7.39 -3.14
N ALA A 110 -9.73 -8.52 -3.31
CA ALA A 110 -9.37 -9.47 -4.33
C ALA A 110 -10.50 -9.60 -5.32
N VAL A 111 -10.16 -9.61 -6.60
CA VAL A 111 -11.14 -9.84 -7.66
C VAL A 111 -10.63 -10.96 -8.55
N GLU A 112 -11.56 -11.59 -9.25
CA GLU A 112 -11.25 -12.72 -10.10
C GLU A 112 -11.52 -12.41 -11.55
N LYS A 113 -10.90 -13.18 -12.44
CA LYS A 113 -11.14 -13.20 -13.89
C LYS A 113 -10.77 -11.91 -14.56
N PRO A 114 -9.51 -11.54 -14.58
CA PRO A 114 -8.38 -12.25 -14.00
C PRO A 114 -8.19 -11.90 -12.54
N ARG A 115 -7.39 -12.69 -11.86
CA ARG A 115 -7.13 -12.49 -10.44
C ARG A 115 -6.29 -11.23 -10.24
N ARG A 116 -6.80 -10.36 -9.41
CA ARG A 116 -6.11 -9.10 -9.09
C ARG A 116 -6.29 -8.78 -7.63
N LEU A 117 -5.35 -8.05 -7.09
CA LEU A 117 -5.49 -7.41 -5.79
C LEU A 117 -5.61 -5.92 -6.02
N ILE A 118 -6.56 -5.31 -5.35
CA ILE A 118 -6.74 -3.86 -5.42
C ILE A 118 -6.44 -3.32 -4.04
N LEU A 119 -5.38 -2.52 -3.95
CA LEU A 119 -4.98 -1.91 -2.70
C LEU A 119 -5.44 -0.47 -2.68
N LYS A 120 -6.22 -0.13 -1.67
CA LYS A 120 -6.71 1.23 -1.50
C LYS A 120 -6.07 1.80 -0.26
N MET A 121 -5.33 2.87 -0.41
CA MET A 121 -4.62 3.50 0.69
C MET A 121 -5.10 4.93 0.84
N ALA A 122 -5.42 5.31 2.06
CA ALA A 122 -5.72 6.70 2.38
C ALA A 122 -4.61 7.22 3.28
N VAL A 123 -4.11 8.40 2.97
CA VAL A 123 -3.06 9.06 3.75
C VAL A 123 -3.71 10.23 4.46
N ALA A 124 -3.65 10.24 5.78
CA ALA A 124 -4.31 11.27 6.58
C ALA A 124 -3.32 11.93 7.53
N THR A 125 -3.66 13.14 7.93
CA THR A 125 -2.87 13.83 8.96
C THR A 125 -3.03 13.11 10.29
N ALA A 126 -2.21 13.49 11.25
CA ALA A 126 -2.31 12.93 12.59
C ALA A 126 -3.68 13.20 13.22
N GLU A 127 -4.37 14.23 12.74
CA GLU A 127 -5.71 14.56 13.23
C GLU A 127 -6.81 13.84 12.46
N GLY A 128 -6.43 13.06 11.46
CA GLY A 128 -7.41 12.26 10.73
C GLY A 128 -7.95 12.86 9.46
N GLU A 129 -7.41 13.98 9.00
CA GLU A 129 -7.87 14.58 7.76
C GLU A 129 -7.19 13.93 6.58
N ILE A 130 -7.98 13.43 5.64
CA ILE A 130 -7.43 12.74 4.48
C ILE A 130 -6.81 13.72 3.52
N CYS A 131 -5.58 13.45 3.12
CA CYS A 131 -4.83 14.29 2.19
C CYS A 131 -4.84 13.69 0.79
N THR A 132 -4.67 12.39 0.69
CA THR A 132 -4.63 11.75 -0.61
C THR A 132 -5.09 10.30 -0.50
N ARG A 133 -5.58 9.79 -1.61
CA ARG A 133 -5.95 8.39 -1.74
C ARG A 133 -5.22 7.81 -2.92
N LEU A 134 -4.73 6.59 -2.73
CA LEU A 134 -4.05 5.86 -3.78
C LEU A 134 -4.84 4.59 -4.06
N GLU A 135 -4.87 4.19 -5.30
CA GLU A 135 -5.41 2.88 -5.63
C GLU A 135 -4.40 2.19 -6.52
N THR A 136 -3.99 1.01 -6.10
CA THR A 136 -2.99 0.21 -6.80
C THR A 136 -3.61 -1.10 -7.23
N VAL A 137 -3.48 -1.45 -8.48
CA VAL A 137 -3.98 -2.72 -8.99
C VAL A 137 -2.81 -3.61 -9.30
N LEU A 138 -2.79 -4.78 -8.67
CA LEU A 138 -1.76 -5.78 -8.89
C LEU A 138 -2.40 -6.99 -9.54
N ARG A 139 -1.92 -7.36 -10.71
CA ARG A 139 -2.36 -8.59 -11.36
C ARG A 139 -1.58 -9.74 -10.77
N ILE A 140 -2.27 -10.81 -10.41
CA ILE A 140 -1.62 -11.95 -9.81
C ILE A 140 -1.34 -12.96 -10.90
N VAL A 141 -0.07 -13.24 -11.10
CA VAL A 141 0.39 -14.15 -12.14
C VAL A 141 0.96 -15.39 -11.49
N GLN A 142 0.53 -16.55 -11.96
CA GLN A 142 1.08 -17.80 -11.47
C GLN A 142 2.23 -18.21 -12.38
N LEU A 143 3.40 -18.44 -11.79
CA LEU A 143 4.54 -18.89 -12.56
C LEU A 143 4.42 -20.40 -12.76
N THR A 144 4.66 -20.85 -14.00
CA THR A 144 4.72 -22.27 -14.28
C THR A 144 6.16 -22.73 -14.05
N SER A 145 6.39 -24.03 -14.02
CA SER A 145 7.74 -24.51 -13.86
C SER A 145 8.64 -24.09 -15.00
N GLU A 146 8.10 -23.91 -16.18
CA GLU A 146 8.88 -23.43 -17.31
C GLU A 146 9.31 -21.99 -17.10
N MET A 147 8.41 -21.17 -16.58
CA MET A 147 8.74 -19.78 -16.34
C MET A 147 9.65 -19.63 -15.15
N ALA A 148 9.59 -20.55 -14.22
CA ALA A 148 10.38 -20.46 -13.00
C ALA A 148 11.82 -20.93 -13.19
N SER A 149 12.11 -21.67 -14.23
CA SER A 149 13.48 -22.22 -14.43
C SER A 149 14.39 -21.31 -15.30
#